data_5d7905762218743f082a1eb8cdbcd633
#
_entry.id   5d7905762218743f082a1eb8cdbcd633
#
_cell.length_a   1.000
_cell.length_b   1.000
_cell.length_c   1.000
_cell.angle_alpha   90.00
_cell.angle_beta   90.00
_cell.angle_gamma   90.00
#
_symmetry.space_group_name_H-M   'P 1'
#
loop_
_entity.id
_entity.type
_entity.pdbx_description
1 polymer ?
#
loop_
_entity_poly.entity_id
_entity_poly.type
_entity_poly.pdbx_seq_one_letter_code
_entity_poly.pdbx_strand_id
1 'polypeptide(L)'
;ELYKPEPLVTVYEAVNDVPDEHLFISVITMGEIGKGIALLPDGQRKQALLKWFTNIEYEYSERLLPINAETAAIWGKITAKAQQDGFIIPASDGLIAATALQHGLHLMTRNVKDFEPTHVMLINPWMKEQ
;
A
#
# COMPACT_ATOMS: atom_id res chain seq x y z
N GLU A 1 5.05 -2.90 4.30
CA GLU A 1 5.70 -2.35 5.51
C GLU A 1 5.13 -2.92 6.80
N LEU A 2 3.84 -3.29 6.80
CA LEU A 2 3.19 -3.80 8.01
C LEU A 2 3.76 -5.12 8.50
N TYR A 3 4.55 -5.80 7.69
CA TYR A 3 5.14 -7.09 8.09
C TYR A 3 6.44 -6.94 8.88
N LYS A 4 6.97 -5.73 9.02
CA LYS A 4 8.20 -5.50 9.78
C LYS A 4 7.87 -5.22 11.24
N PRO A 5 8.61 -5.78 12.21
CA PRO A 5 8.21 -5.67 13.61
C PRO A 5 8.05 -4.24 14.13
N GLU A 6 9.09 -3.40 13.98
CA GLU A 6 9.03 -2.05 14.56
C GLU A 6 8.19 -1.10 13.72
N PRO A 7 8.39 -1.02 12.42
CA PRO A 7 7.48 -0.24 11.60
C PRO A 7 6.04 -0.72 11.68
N LEU A 8 5.86 -2.03 11.89
CA LEU A 8 4.51 -2.61 12.04
C LEU A 8 3.75 -1.96 13.18
N VAL A 9 4.39 -1.86 14.36
CA VAL A 9 3.74 -1.27 15.53
C VAL A 9 3.37 0.19 15.24
N THR A 10 4.30 0.96 14.66
CA THR A 10 4.07 2.37 14.36
C THR A 10 2.89 2.55 13.40
N VAL A 11 2.89 1.76 12.32
CA VAL A 11 1.82 1.85 11.32
C VAL A 11 0.50 1.43 11.93
N TYR A 12 0.52 0.37 12.73
CA TYR A 12 -0.70 -0.12 13.35
C TYR A 12 -1.33 0.95 14.24
N GLU A 13 -0.52 1.66 15.00
CA GLU A 13 -1.01 2.74 15.85
C GLU A 13 -1.61 3.87 15.01
N ALA A 14 -0.92 4.26 13.93
CA ALA A 14 -1.41 5.32 13.07
C ALA A 14 -2.70 4.91 12.36
N VAL A 15 -2.78 3.68 11.91
CA VAL A 15 -3.96 3.16 11.20
C VAL A 15 -5.15 3.09 12.15
N ASN A 16 -4.91 2.75 13.42
CA ASN A 16 -6.00 2.64 14.40
C ASN A 16 -6.66 3.98 14.70
N ASP A 17 -6.00 5.09 14.35
CA ASP A 17 -6.62 6.41 14.52
C ASP A 17 -7.59 6.76 13.39
N VAL A 18 -7.66 5.93 12.34
CA VAL A 18 -8.55 6.14 11.22
C VAL A 18 -9.67 5.12 11.30
N PRO A 19 -10.95 5.57 11.18
CA PRO A 19 -12.06 4.61 11.21
C PRO A 19 -11.90 3.53 10.14
N ASP A 20 -12.18 2.28 10.50
CA ASP A 20 -12.01 1.15 9.59
C ASP A 20 -12.72 1.34 8.26
N GLU A 21 -13.91 1.94 8.29
CA GLU A 21 -14.68 2.11 7.05
C GLU A 21 -14.01 3.08 6.08
N HIS A 22 -13.02 3.85 6.53
CA HIS A 22 -12.28 4.78 5.66
C HIS A 22 -10.95 4.22 5.17
N LEU A 23 -10.61 2.99 5.57
CA LEU A 23 -9.35 2.36 5.17
C LEU A 23 -9.59 1.35 4.07
N PHE A 24 -8.82 1.48 2.99
CA PHE A 24 -8.87 0.58 1.85
C PHE A 24 -7.47 0.05 1.59
N ILE A 25 -7.38 -1.13 1.01
CA ILE A 25 -6.09 -1.77 0.73
C ILE A 25 -6.09 -2.22 -0.72
N SER A 26 -5.02 -1.85 -1.44
CA SER A 26 -4.82 -2.33 -2.80
C SER A 26 -4.47 -3.82 -2.77
N VAL A 27 -4.99 -4.60 -3.74
CA VAL A 27 -4.59 -6.00 -3.86
C VAL A 27 -3.10 -6.13 -4.11
N ILE A 28 -2.46 -5.12 -4.71
CA ILE A 28 -1.01 -5.12 -4.92
C ILE A 28 -0.30 -5.04 -3.56
N THR A 29 -0.78 -4.16 -2.67
CA THR A 29 -0.21 -4.06 -1.32
C THR A 29 -0.35 -5.38 -0.57
N MET A 30 -1.52 -6.01 -0.67
CA MET A 30 -1.71 -7.33 -0.06
C MET A 30 -0.71 -8.34 -0.60
N GLY A 31 -0.50 -8.33 -1.91
CA GLY A 31 0.48 -9.21 -2.53
C GLY A 31 1.89 -8.97 -2.04
N GLU A 32 2.27 -7.70 -1.90
CA GLU A 32 3.61 -7.35 -1.42
C GLU A 32 3.81 -7.80 0.03
N ILE A 33 2.79 -7.59 0.87
CA ILE A 33 2.85 -8.04 2.26
C ILE A 33 2.98 -9.56 2.30
N GLY A 34 2.16 -10.26 1.53
CA GLY A 34 2.21 -11.71 1.46
C GLY A 34 3.56 -12.23 1.01
N LYS A 35 4.15 -11.57 0.01
CA LYS A 35 5.48 -11.94 -0.47
C LYS A 35 6.52 -11.76 0.64
N GLY A 36 6.45 -10.63 1.35
CA GLY A 36 7.39 -10.38 2.44
C GLY A 36 7.32 -11.43 3.53
N ILE A 37 6.09 -11.83 3.88
CA ILE A 37 5.91 -12.88 4.88
C ILE A 37 6.44 -14.23 4.37
N ALA A 38 6.14 -14.55 3.11
CA ALA A 38 6.58 -15.82 2.51
C ALA A 38 8.10 -15.96 2.49
N LEU A 39 8.81 -14.84 2.41
CA LEU A 39 10.27 -14.83 2.37
C LEU A 39 10.91 -15.01 3.74
N LEU A 40 10.14 -14.91 4.82
CA LEU A 40 10.68 -15.09 6.16
C LEU A 40 11.03 -16.54 6.41
N PRO A 41 12.05 -16.80 7.27
CA PRO A 41 12.33 -18.18 7.67
C PRO A 41 11.17 -18.75 8.45
N ASP A 42 10.98 -20.06 8.37
CA ASP A 42 9.95 -20.74 9.15
C ASP A 42 10.20 -20.49 10.64
N GLY A 43 9.11 -20.31 11.38
CA GLY A 43 9.20 -20.04 12.80
C GLY A 43 7.98 -19.33 13.32
N GLN A 44 8.05 -18.98 14.60
CA GLN A 44 6.90 -18.38 15.28
C GLN A 44 6.51 -17.03 14.69
N ARG A 45 7.50 -16.22 14.32
CA ARG A 45 7.23 -14.90 13.76
C ARG A 45 6.46 -15.00 12.45
N LYS A 46 6.91 -15.92 11.58
CA LYS A 46 6.24 -16.13 10.29
C LYS A 46 4.82 -16.62 10.51
N GLN A 47 4.63 -17.55 11.43
CA GLN A 47 3.30 -18.06 11.73
C GLN A 47 2.37 -16.99 12.25
N ALA A 48 2.86 -16.14 13.14
CA ALA A 48 2.07 -15.04 13.68
C ALA A 48 1.67 -14.05 12.60
N LEU A 49 2.60 -13.72 11.68
CA LEU A 49 2.32 -12.80 10.59
C LEU A 49 1.36 -13.40 9.56
N LEU A 50 1.45 -14.71 9.31
CA LEU A 50 0.50 -15.37 8.43
C LEU A 50 -0.91 -15.30 8.98
N LYS A 51 -1.04 -15.51 10.29
CA LYS A 51 -2.35 -15.42 10.94
C LYS A 51 -2.89 -13.98 10.85
N TRP A 52 -2.03 -13.01 11.14
CA TRP A 52 -2.40 -11.60 11.03
C TRP A 52 -2.85 -11.27 9.60
N PHE A 53 -2.11 -11.75 8.61
CA PHE A 53 -2.41 -11.51 7.20
C PHE A 53 -3.79 -12.05 6.82
N THR A 54 -4.08 -13.28 7.26
CA THR A 54 -5.39 -13.88 7.02
C THR A 54 -6.50 -13.05 7.64
N ASN A 55 -6.28 -12.56 8.85
CA ASN A 55 -7.26 -11.72 9.52
C ASN A 55 -7.51 -10.42 8.78
N ILE A 56 -6.44 -9.80 8.25
CA ILE A 56 -6.57 -8.57 7.47
C ILE A 56 -7.37 -8.83 6.19
N GLU A 57 -7.08 -9.92 5.50
CA GLU A 57 -7.83 -10.27 4.29
C GLU A 57 -9.33 -10.39 4.60
N TYR A 58 -9.65 -11.00 5.72
CA TYR A 58 -11.04 -11.18 6.10
C TYR A 58 -11.69 -9.87 6.50
N GLU A 59 -11.03 -9.09 7.35
CA GLU A 59 -11.59 -7.83 7.84
C GLU A 59 -11.82 -6.82 6.71
N TYR A 60 -10.92 -6.78 5.74
CA TYR A 60 -10.98 -5.78 4.68
C TYR A 60 -11.50 -6.37 3.36
N SER A 61 -12.15 -7.54 3.40
CA SER A 61 -12.57 -8.21 2.18
C SER A 61 -13.40 -7.35 1.25
N GLU A 62 -14.22 -6.44 1.80
CA GLU A 62 -15.05 -5.54 0.98
C GLU A 62 -14.35 -4.22 0.68
N ARG A 63 -13.15 -4.03 1.20
CA ARG A 63 -12.36 -2.82 0.98
C ARG A 63 -11.01 -3.12 0.36
N LEU A 64 -10.87 -4.29 -0.24
CA LEU A 64 -9.71 -4.61 -1.06
C LEU A 64 -9.99 -4.10 -2.46
N LEU A 65 -9.11 -3.23 -2.95
CA LEU A 65 -9.31 -2.57 -4.24
C LEU A 65 -8.57 -3.33 -5.32
N PRO A 66 -9.29 -3.80 -6.34
CA PRO A 66 -8.67 -4.64 -7.39
C PRO A 66 -7.99 -3.81 -8.47
N ILE A 67 -7.23 -4.49 -9.31
CA ILE A 67 -6.68 -3.92 -10.52
C ILE A 67 -7.60 -4.31 -11.67
N ASN A 68 -8.21 -3.30 -12.31
CA ASN A 68 -9.07 -3.56 -13.46
C ASN A 68 -8.56 -2.74 -14.65
N ALA A 69 -9.36 -2.71 -15.73
CA ALA A 69 -8.93 -2.03 -16.95
C ALA A 69 -8.70 -0.54 -16.72
N GLU A 70 -9.56 0.09 -15.92
CA GLU A 70 -9.42 1.50 -15.61
C GLU A 70 -8.13 1.76 -14.83
N THR A 71 -7.83 0.91 -13.85
CA THR A 71 -6.60 1.02 -13.08
C THR A 71 -5.38 0.94 -14.00
N ALA A 72 -5.40 -0.03 -14.91
CA ALA A 72 -4.30 -0.21 -15.85
C ALA A 72 -4.11 1.00 -16.75
N ALA A 73 -5.21 1.61 -17.20
CA ALA A 73 -5.14 2.79 -18.04
C ALA A 73 -4.52 3.97 -17.29
N ILE A 74 -4.91 4.17 -16.04
CA ILE A 74 -4.34 5.22 -15.20
C ILE A 74 -2.86 4.95 -14.98
N TRP A 75 -2.52 3.70 -14.67
CA TRP A 75 -1.12 3.29 -14.47
C TRP A 75 -0.28 3.65 -15.68
N GLY A 76 -0.77 3.35 -16.87
CA GLY A 76 -0.04 3.66 -18.11
C GLY A 76 0.23 5.15 -18.24
N LYS A 77 -0.79 5.97 -17.96
CA LYS A 77 -0.65 7.43 -18.10
C LYS A 77 0.32 8.02 -17.09
N ILE A 78 0.19 7.64 -15.82
CA ILE A 78 1.04 8.25 -14.78
C ILE A 78 2.48 7.79 -14.89
N THR A 79 2.71 6.53 -15.27
CA THR A 79 4.08 6.04 -15.39
C THR A 79 4.76 6.59 -16.64
N ALA A 80 4.01 6.75 -17.74
CA ALA A 80 4.56 7.38 -18.93
C ALA A 80 4.92 8.84 -18.67
N LYS A 81 4.05 9.58 -17.99
CA LYS A 81 4.32 10.98 -17.66
C LYS A 81 5.55 11.09 -16.75
N ALA A 82 5.63 10.23 -15.75
CA ALA A 82 6.80 10.23 -14.87
C ALA A 82 8.08 9.96 -15.64
N GLN A 83 8.05 9.00 -16.56
CA GLN A 83 9.23 8.67 -17.37
C GLN A 83 9.64 9.84 -18.23
N GLN A 84 8.68 10.55 -18.81
CA GLN A 84 8.97 11.74 -19.60
C GLN A 84 9.62 12.83 -18.76
N ASP A 85 9.30 12.87 -17.46
CA ASP A 85 9.87 13.83 -16.53
C ASP A 85 11.15 13.32 -15.87
N GLY A 86 11.66 12.16 -16.30
CA GLY A 86 12.94 11.64 -15.84
C GLY A 86 12.86 10.69 -14.66
N PHE A 87 11.67 10.18 -14.33
CA PHE A 87 11.49 9.29 -13.18
C PHE A 87 11.01 7.92 -13.62
N ILE A 88 11.65 6.87 -13.09
CA ILE A 88 11.22 5.49 -13.33
C ILE A 88 10.48 5.01 -12.09
N ILE A 89 9.21 4.70 -12.26
CA ILE A 89 8.38 4.22 -11.16
C ILE A 89 8.24 2.71 -11.28
N PRO A 90 8.60 1.94 -10.22
CA PRO A 90 8.39 0.49 -10.25
C PRO A 90 6.93 0.15 -10.52
N ALA A 91 6.69 -0.95 -11.21
CA ALA A 91 5.33 -1.31 -11.63
C ALA A 91 4.37 -1.41 -10.46
N SER A 92 4.78 -2.06 -9.35
CA SER A 92 3.91 -2.21 -8.20
C SER A 92 3.54 -0.86 -7.59
N ASP A 93 4.52 0.05 -7.46
CA ASP A 93 4.25 1.39 -6.91
C ASP A 93 3.30 2.15 -7.82
N GLY A 94 3.50 2.05 -9.12
CA GLY A 94 2.63 2.72 -10.08
C GLY A 94 1.20 2.21 -10.01
N LEU A 95 1.04 0.90 -9.84
CA LEU A 95 -0.30 0.30 -9.74
C LEU A 95 -1.01 0.69 -8.44
N ILE A 96 -0.26 0.78 -7.34
CA ILE A 96 -0.82 1.24 -6.08
C ILE A 96 -1.29 2.70 -6.20
N ALA A 97 -0.45 3.55 -6.79
CA ALA A 97 -0.82 4.95 -6.99
C ALA A 97 -2.03 5.08 -7.92
N ALA A 98 -2.06 4.29 -8.99
CA ALA A 98 -3.18 4.31 -9.93
C ALA A 98 -4.49 3.91 -9.23
N THR A 99 -4.41 2.92 -8.33
CA THR A 99 -5.59 2.51 -7.57
C THR A 99 -6.12 3.65 -6.70
N ALA A 100 -5.23 4.34 -6.01
CA ALA A 100 -5.63 5.47 -5.18
C ALA A 100 -6.25 6.59 -6.02
N LEU A 101 -5.63 6.91 -7.15
CA LEU A 101 -6.14 7.94 -8.05
C LEU A 101 -7.51 7.56 -8.61
N GLN A 102 -7.67 6.30 -8.99
CA GLN A 102 -8.92 5.81 -9.56
C GLN A 102 -10.10 6.04 -8.61
N HIS A 103 -9.87 5.85 -7.33
CA HIS A 103 -10.92 5.91 -6.33
C HIS A 103 -10.94 7.23 -5.55
N GLY A 104 -10.10 8.18 -5.92
CA GLY A 104 -10.07 9.49 -5.26
C GLY A 104 -9.59 9.40 -3.81
N LEU A 105 -8.66 8.50 -3.53
CA LEU A 105 -8.17 8.24 -2.19
C LEU A 105 -6.76 8.79 -2.00
N HIS A 106 -6.44 9.09 -0.75
CA HIS A 106 -5.05 9.40 -0.39
C HIS A 106 -4.28 8.10 -0.24
N LEU A 107 -3.00 8.12 -0.62
CA LEU A 107 -2.11 6.99 -0.44
C LEU A 107 -1.34 7.17 0.86
N MET A 108 -1.47 6.20 1.77
CA MET A 108 -0.77 6.22 3.04
C MET A 108 0.51 5.40 2.91
N THR A 109 1.66 6.06 3.00
CA THR A 109 2.95 5.39 2.85
C THR A 109 4.03 6.23 3.51
N ARG A 110 5.09 5.57 4.02
CA ARG A 110 6.25 6.31 4.47
C ARG A 110 7.25 6.57 3.35
N ASN A 111 7.08 5.94 2.19
CA ASN A 111 7.96 6.12 1.04
C ASN A 111 7.45 7.23 0.14
N VAL A 112 7.24 8.41 0.72
CA VAL A 112 6.62 9.54 0.04
C VAL A 112 7.37 9.89 -1.25
N LYS A 113 8.70 9.92 -1.19
CA LYS A 113 9.50 10.30 -2.35
C LYS A 113 9.27 9.38 -3.55
N ASP A 114 9.07 8.09 -3.28
CA ASP A 114 8.90 7.12 -4.36
C ASP A 114 7.60 7.34 -5.11
N PHE A 115 6.62 7.97 -4.47
CA PHE A 115 5.30 8.17 -5.06
C PHE A 115 5.06 9.60 -5.54
N GLU A 116 5.94 10.55 -5.19
CA GLU A 116 5.75 11.94 -5.60
C GLU A 116 5.59 12.11 -7.12
N PRO A 117 6.36 11.40 -7.96
CA PRO A 117 6.20 11.57 -9.41
C PRO A 117 4.84 11.12 -9.94
N THR A 118 4.04 10.40 -9.16
CA THR A 118 2.70 9.99 -9.58
C THR A 118 1.64 11.06 -9.33
N HIS A 119 1.97 12.08 -8.53
CA HIS A 119 1.07 13.17 -8.14
C HIS A 119 -0.15 12.70 -7.34
N VAL A 120 -0.12 11.47 -6.80
CA VAL A 120 -1.16 11.02 -5.89
C VAL A 120 -1.04 11.77 -4.57
N MET A 121 -2.17 12.03 -3.91
CA MET A 121 -2.15 12.69 -2.61
C MET A 121 -1.61 11.72 -1.56
N LEU A 122 -0.62 12.17 -0.78
CA LEU A 122 0.15 11.30 0.10
C LEU A 122 -0.04 11.67 1.57
N ILE A 123 -0.06 10.64 2.40
CA ILE A 123 -0.04 10.77 3.86
C ILE A 123 1.07 9.87 4.37
N ASN A 124 1.94 10.42 5.23
CA ASN A 124 3.01 9.62 5.83
C ASN A 124 2.65 9.36 7.31
N PRO A 125 2.23 8.13 7.64
CA PRO A 125 1.79 7.83 9.01
C PRO A 125 2.93 7.84 10.03
N TRP A 126 4.18 7.85 9.57
CA TRP A 126 5.34 7.91 10.47
C TRP A 126 5.73 9.33 10.83
N MET A 127 5.16 10.34 10.18
CA MET A 127 5.42 11.72 10.48
C MET A 127 4.21 12.29 11.22
N LYS A 128 4.42 12.67 12.47
CA LYS A 128 3.34 13.23 13.27
C LYS A 128 2.95 14.60 12.74
N GLU A 129 1.65 14.86 12.71
CA GLU A 129 1.16 16.19 12.36
C GLU A 129 1.45 17.15 13.48
N GLN A 130 1.78 18.37 13.11
CA GLN A 130 2.16 19.40 14.09
C GLN A 130 1.02 20.32 14.42
#